data_8b4840e15f3e131c696cfa29506c0673
#
_entry.id   8b4840e15f3e131c696cfa29506c0673
#
_cell.length_a   1.000
_cell.length_b   1.000
_cell.length_c   1.000
_cell.angle_alpha   90.00
_cell.angle_beta   90.00
_cell.angle_gamma   90.00
#
_symmetry.space_group_name_H-M   'P 1'
#
loop_
_entity.id
_entity.type
_entity.pdbx_description
1 polymer ?
#
loop_
_entity_poly.entity_id
_entity_poly.type
_entity_poly.pdbx_seq_one_letter_code
_entity_poly.pdbx_strand_id
1 'polypeptide(L)'
;MSVSKELSPIVEGIHLLSKTVKPVLGPMGGIVLVDNPDTIVDKNTFYRTKDGAKIIDWITLPDKRNLGVRFVKELSQKLKEEVGDGTTTLTIVISKLLEESQKYVVAGYEKQFIIQEIQEVGEEVLKNLKEISVEVTSFEDIFKVAYCASKSREFANLIATAYEYKGVSSRIVIEEVKPTYTEIEHISGMQLDRGYVSNIFVNQENDQCVLTDPLVLVTDYPIETWDSLVTVTDRIKDRESLLIISPRFNDNVIGSLSIIMGRTKKKFCAIRNPGSYLLDNLTEYRLSEYSEDIATYVGANFISKLLGRTLEKIKREDFGSVSKAMIKKHSTVLLNGNGGIAKVSERIRLIEAQTKYLTNSFDRERAKQRISQMNNNIVTIKVGGYSDQEVLQNKRLIEDGIAAVRAGIDNGILPGGGLAFIY
;
A
#
# COMPACT_ATOMS: atom_id res chain seq x y z
N MET A 1 -5.06 -21.38 -39.52
CA MET A 1 -4.17 -20.34 -40.13
C MET A 1 -4.50 -18.89 -39.68
N SER A 2 -5.60 -18.57 -39.04
CA SER A 2 -5.98 -17.19 -38.66
C SER A 2 -5.43 -16.71 -37.30
N VAL A 3 -5.23 -17.60 -36.33
CA VAL A 3 -4.79 -17.24 -34.96
C VAL A 3 -3.33 -16.76 -34.93
N SER A 4 -2.45 -17.23 -35.80
CA SER A 4 -1.04 -16.82 -35.84
C SER A 4 -0.81 -15.40 -36.37
N LYS A 5 -1.73 -14.87 -37.21
CA LYS A 5 -1.64 -13.49 -37.73
C LYS A 5 -2.13 -12.42 -36.75
N GLU A 6 -2.99 -12.77 -35.76
CA GLU A 6 -3.48 -11.81 -34.78
C GLU A 6 -2.59 -11.66 -33.53
N LEU A 7 -1.81 -12.69 -33.20
CA LEU A 7 -0.86 -12.63 -32.06
C LEU A 7 0.43 -11.87 -32.42
N SER A 8 0.82 -11.81 -33.70
CA SER A 8 2.02 -11.10 -34.15
C SER A 8 2.07 -9.62 -33.72
N PRO A 9 1.00 -8.81 -33.88
CA PRO A 9 1.03 -7.41 -33.47
C PRO A 9 1.20 -7.24 -31.96
N ILE A 10 0.62 -8.12 -31.14
CA ILE A 10 0.75 -8.05 -29.66
C ILE A 10 2.21 -8.26 -29.27
N VAL A 11 2.84 -9.28 -29.82
CA VAL A 11 4.26 -9.60 -29.57
C VAL A 11 5.18 -8.48 -30.06
N GLU A 12 4.89 -7.91 -31.24
CA GLU A 12 5.62 -6.76 -31.79
C GLU A 12 5.54 -5.55 -30.83
N GLY A 13 4.37 -5.29 -30.24
CA GLY A 13 4.19 -4.24 -29.23
C GLY A 13 5.05 -4.45 -28.00
N ILE A 14 5.13 -5.68 -27.49
CA ILE A 14 5.99 -6.06 -26.36
C ILE A 14 7.47 -5.89 -26.70
N HIS A 15 7.89 -6.33 -27.89
CA HIS A 15 9.27 -6.18 -28.35
C HIS A 15 9.66 -4.71 -28.52
N LEU A 16 8.78 -3.88 -29.07
CA LEU A 16 9.01 -2.44 -29.20
C LEU A 16 9.21 -1.79 -27.84
N LEU A 17 8.33 -2.11 -26.89
CA LEU A 17 8.42 -1.59 -25.51
C LEU A 17 9.74 -2.03 -24.86
N SER A 18 10.09 -3.30 -24.95
CA SER A 18 11.36 -3.86 -24.44
C SER A 18 12.59 -3.16 -25.03
N LYS A 19 12.59 -2.93 -26.35
CA LYS A 19 13.67 -2.21 -27.03
C LYS A 19 13.82 -0.77 -26.53
N THR A 20 12.72 -0.12 -26.19
CA THR A 20 12.71 1.26 -25.72
C THR A 20 13.20 1.37 -24.28
N VAL A 21 12.90 0.41 -23.40
CA VAL A 21 13.33 0.45 -21.99
C VAL A 21 14.72 -0.16 -21.76
N LYS A 22 15.20 -1.01 -22.68
CA LYS A 22 16.51 -1.67 -22.56
C LYS A 22 17.70 -0.71 -22.32
N PRO A 23 17.78 0.49 -22.94
CA PRO A 23 18.89 1.42 -22.72
C PRO A 23 18.97 1.96 -21.29
N VAL A 24 17.91 1.93 -20.49
CA VAL A 24 17.92 2.43 -19.09
C VAL A 24 18.24 1.33 -18.07
N LEU A 25 18.45 0.09 -18.51
CA LEU A 25 18.74 -1.03 -17.62
C LEU A 25 20.12 -0.89 -16.95
N GLY A 26 20.13 -1.14 -15.65
CA GLY A 26 21.35 -1.24 -14.84
C GLY A 26 21.95 0.11 -14.40
N PRO A 27 23.04 0.07 -13.62
CA PRO A 27 23.62 1.26 -12.99
C PRO A 27 24.19 2.26 -14.00
N MET A 28 24.62 1.78 -15.17
CA MET A 28 25.15 2.59 -16.28
C MET A 28 24.05 2.93 -17.30
N GLY A 29 22.80 2.73 -16.98
CA GLY A 29 21.69 3.01 -17.89
C GLY A 29 21.66 4.46 -18.38
N GLY A 30 21.36 4.61 -19.68
CA GLY A 30 21.25 5.89 -20.37
C GLY A 30 19.99 6.66 -20.01
N ILE A 31 19.81 7.82 -20.64
CA ILE A 31 18.60 8.64 -20.55
C ILE A 31 17.79 8.40 -21.83
N VAL A 32 16.49 8.18 -21.68
CA VAL A 32 15.55 8.10 -22.79
C VAL A 32 14.75 9.40 -22.84
N LEU A 33 14.51 9.90 -24.05
CA LEU A 33 13.63 11.03 -24.33
C LEU A 33 12.28 10.47 -24.74
N VAL A 34 11.22 10.89 -24.08
CA VAL A 34 9.84 10.48 -24.37
C VAL A 34 9.00 11.72 -24.61
N ASP A 35 8.17 11.69 -25.65
CA ASP A 35 7.18 12.74 -25.87
C ASP A 35 6.21 12.81 -24.69
N ASN A 36 5.83 14.03 -24.30
CA ASN A 36 4.91 14.23 -23.21
C ASN A 36 3.46 14.00 -23.69
N PRO A 37 2.78 12.94 -23.22
CA PRO A 37 1.39 12.70 -23.61
C PRO A 37 0.40 13.67 -22.95
N ASP A 38 0.77 14.35 -21.85
CA ASP A 38 -0.14 15.15 -21.02
C ASP A 38 -0.23 16.63 -21.43
N THR A 39 0.59 17.08 -22.37
CA THR A 39 0.56 18.49 -22.78
C THR A 39 -0.28 18.73 -24.04
N ILE A 40 -1.54 19.11 -23.81
CA ILE A 40 -2.43 19.71 -24.82
C ILE A 40 -1.89 21.08 -25.27
N VAL A 41 -1.00 21.71 -24.50
CA VAL A 41 -0.60 23.12 -24.65
C VAL A 41 0.76 23.30 -25.34
N ASP A 42 1.68 22.34 -25.24
CA ASP A 42 3.02 22.50 -25.86
C ASP A 42 3.55 21.20 -26.45
N LYS A 43 3.39 21.05 -27.76
CA LYS A 43 3.78 19.85 -28.52
C LYS A 43 5.31 19.61 -28.65
N ASN A 44 6.14 20.45 -28.02
CA ASN A 44 7.59 20.42 -28.16
C ASN A 44 8.36 20.07 -26.87
N THR A 45 7.67 19.62 -25.82
CA THR A 45 8.32 19.25 -24.55
C THR A 45 8.62 17.76 -24.48
N PHE A 46 9.90 17.43 -24.45
CA PHE A 46 10.37 16.04 -24.22
C PHE A 46 10.67 15.83 -22.75
N TYR A 47 10.20 14.73 -22.20
CA TYR A 47 10.66 14.28 -20.88
C TYR A 47 11.94 13.47 -21.01
N ARG A 48 12.90 13.80 -20.14
CA ARG A 48 14.15 13.05 -19.99
C ARG A 48 14.01 12.16 -18.77
N THR A 49 14.11 10.84 -18.95
CA THR A 49 14.00 9.92 -17.82
C THR A 49 14.97 8.76 -17.92
N LYS A 50 15.40 8.25 -16.77
CA LYS A 50 16.10 6.96 -16.58
C LYS A 50 15.19 5.92 -15.95
N ASP A 51 13.95 6.28 -15.63
CA ASP A 51 13.00 5.43 -14.95
C ASP A 51 12.24 4.59 -15.98
N GLY A 52 12.49 3.27 -15.98
CA GLY A 52 11.85 2.34 -16.91
C GLY A 52 10.34 2.26 -16.71
N ALA A 53 9.83 2.38 -15.48
CA ALA A 53 8.40 2.37 -15.19
C ALA A 53 7.70 3.55 -15.86
N LYS A 54 8.27 4.76 -15.77
CA LYS A 54 7.73 5.95 -16.45
C LYS A 54 7.72 5.80 -17.98
N ILE A 55 8.80 5.24 -18.54
CA ILE A 55 8.85 4.98 -19.98
C ILE A 55 7.72 4.03 -20.39
N ILE A 56 7.52 2.95 -19.64
CA ILE A 56 6.46 1.98 -19.88
C ILE A 56 5.08 2.66 -19.82
N ASP A 57 4.83 3.49 -18.81
CA ASP A 57 3.54 4.17 -18.63
C ASP A 57 3.22 5.16 -19.74
N TRP A 58 4.20 5.86 -20.28
CA TRP A 58 3.99 6.89 -21.31
C TRP A 58 3.85 6.35 -22.73
N ILE A 59 4.39 5.15 -23.02
CA ILE A 59 4.28 4.58 -24.37
C ILE A 59 2.86 4.12 -24.65
N THR A 60 2.28 4.65 -25.73
CA THR A 60 0.99 4.22 -26.28
C THR A 60 1.11 4.14 -27.77
N LEU A 61 0.61 3.06 -28.38
CA LEU A 61 0.65 2.84 -29.81
C LEU A 61 -0.76 3.01 -30.41
N PRO A 62 -0.87 3.56 -31.64
CA PRO A 62 -2.17 3.85 -32.24
C PRO A 62 -2.88 2.63 -32.85
N ASP A 63 -2.28 1.44 -32.81
CA ASP A 63 -2.74 0.23 -33.47
C ASP A 63 -2.85 -1.00 -32.53
N LYS A 64 -3.08 -2.19 -33.08
CA LYS A 64 -3.24 -3.45 -32.34
C LYS A 64 -2.03 -3.84 -31.49
N ARG A 65 -0.83 -3.31 -31.74
CA ARG A 65 0.38 -3.52 -30.95
C ARG A 65 0.22 -2.94 -29.54
N ASN A 66 -0.67 -1.98 -29.38
CA ASN A 66 -0.96 -1.39 -28.06
C ASN A 66 -1.54 -2.39 -27.05
N LEU A 67 -2.14 -3.49 -27.50
CA LEU A 67 -2.59 -4.54 -26.58
C LEU A 67 -1.41 -5.18 -25.83
N GLY A 68 -0.30 -5.44 -26.54
CA GLY A 68 0.92 -5.95 -25.91
C GLY A 68 1.55 -4.95 -24.94
N VAL A 69 1.57 -3.67 -25.31
CA VAL A 69 2.04 -2.59 -24.44
C VAL A 69 1.20 -2.52 -23.16
N ARG A 70 -0.13 -2.54 -23.28
CA ARG A 70 -1.04 -2.50 -22.11
C ARG A 70 -0.86 -3.69 -21.19
N PHE A 71 -0.67 -4.88 -21.74
CA PHE A 71 -0.41 -6.09 -20.97
C PHE A 71 0.86 -5.95 -20.10
N VAL A 72 1.97 -5.48 -20.69
CA VAL A 72 3.21 -5.28 -19.94
C VAL A 72 3.08 -4.14 -18.92
N LYS A 73 2.34 -3.06 -19.25
CA LYS A 73 2.03 -1.98 -18.28
C LYS A 73 1.37 -2.53 -17.02
N GLU A 74 0.32 -3.34 -17.19
CA GLU A 74 -0.42 -3.91 -16.06
C GLU A 74 0.49 -4.79 -15.17
N LEU A 75 1.32 -5.64 -15.78
CA LEU A 75 2.26 -6.48 -15.04
C LEU A 75 3.35 -5.65 -14.35
N SER A 76 3.87 -4.63 -15.02
CA SER A 76 4.87 -3.72 -14.46
C SER A 76 4.31 -2.94 -13.26
N GLN A 77 3.06 -2.51 -13.34
CA GLN A 77 2.40 -1.80 -12.24
C GLN A 77 2.21 -2.72 -11.04
N LYS A 78 1.76 -3.96 -11.23
CA LYS A 78 1.66 -4.95 -10.15
C LYS A 78 3.03 -5.21 -9.48
N LEU A 79 4.07 -5.43 -10.29
CA LEU A 79 5.41 -5.63 -9.75
C LEU A 79 5.91 -4.42 -8.98
N LYS A 80 5.63 -3.21 -9.47
CA LYS A 80 6.00 -1.98 -8.76
C LYS A 80 5.28 -1.83 -7.42
N GLU A 81 4.00 -2.18 -7.34
CA GLU A 81 3.23 -2.14 -6.11
C GLU A 81 3.73 -3.17 -5.07
N GLU A 82 4.16 -4.35 -5.53
CA GLU A 82 4.62 -5.45 -4.67
C GLU A 82 6.09 -5.31 -4.25
N VAL A 83 6.96 -4.94 -5.18
CA VAL A 83 8.42 -5.00 -5.02
C VAL A 83 9.09 -3.61 -5.08
N GLY A 84 8.47 -2.63 -5.73
CA GLY A 84 9.01 -1.27 -5.90
C GLY A 84 10.07 -1.12 -6.99
N ASP A 85 10.64 -2.22 -7.51
CA ASP A 85 11.70 -2.23 -8.54
C ASP A 85 11.52 -3.40 -9.51
N GLY A 86 12.40 -3.50 -10.52
CA GLY A 86 12.47 -4.62 -11.45
C GLY A 86 11.58 -4.50 -12.70
N THR A 87 10.84 -3.43 -12.90
CA THR A 87 9.91 -3.24 -14.02
C THR A 87 10.60 -3.32 -15.41
N THR A 88 11.78 -2.75 -15.53
CA THR A 88 12.60 -2.82 -16.75
C THR A 88 13.04 -4.26 -17.05
N THR A 89 13.52 -4.97 -16.03
CA THR A 89 13.93 -6.37 -16.11
C THR A 89 12.77 -7.26 -16.53
N LEU A 90 11.60 -7.12 -15.89
CA LEU A 90 10.38 -7.83 -16.23
C LEU A 90 10.04 -7.68 -17.72
N THR A 91 10.04 -6.45 -18.22
CA THR A 91 9.71 -6.15 -19.62
C THR A 91 10.67 -6.84 -20.59
N ILE A 92 11.97 -6.86 -20.29
CA ILE A 92 12.99 -7.51 -21.12
C ILE A 92 12.84 -9.04 -21.08
N VAL A 93 12.60 -9.63 -19.90
CA VAL A 93 12.44 -11.08 -19.72
C VAL A 93 11.19 -11.56 -20.48
N ILE A 94 10.04 -10.88 -20.33
CA ILE A 94 8.82 -11.22 -21.07
C ILE A 94 9.07 -11.19 -22.58
N SER A 95 9.72 -10.13 -23.08
CA SER A 95 10.03 -9.99 -24.50
C SER A 95 10.91 -11.15 -25.01
N LYS A 96 11.93 -11.54 -24.22
CA LYS A 96 12.82 -12.64 -24.57
C LYS A 96 12.14 -14.00 -24.52
N LEU A 97 11.35 -14.28 -23.48
CA LEU A 97 10.58 -15.53 -23.40
C LEU A 97 9.64 -15.70 -24.61
N LEU A 98 8.98 -14.62 -25.02
CA LEU A 98 8.11 -14.66 -26.19
C LEU A 98 8.90 -14.88 -27.49
N GLU A 99 10.04 -14.21 -27.67
CA GLU A 99 10.91 -14.38 -28.82
C GLU A 99 11.39 -15.83 -28.96
N GLU A 100 11.88 -16.42 -27.89
CA GLU A 100 12.34 -17.80 -27.88
C GLU A 100 11.19 -18.80 -28.07
N SER A 101 10.07 -18.60 -27.36
CA SER A 101 8.88 -19.47 -27.53
C SER A 101 8.34 -19.50 -28.94
N GLN A 102 8.39 -18.39 -29.68
CA GLN A 102 7.96 -18.34 -31.08
C GLN A 102 8.80 -19.25 -31.99
N LYS A 103 10.10 -19.41 -31.73
CA LYS A 103 10.96 -20.29 -32.50
C LYS A 103 10.48 -21.75 -32.43
N TYR A 104 10.10 -22.19 -31.22
CA TYR A 104 9.58 -23.55 -31.03
C TYR A 104 8.19 -23.73 -31.64
N VAL A 105 7.31 -22.71 -31.55
CA VAL A 105 6.01 -22.75 -32.24
C VAL A 105 6.17 -22.87 -33.76
N VAL A 106 7.11 -22.12 -34.35
CA VAL A 106 7.41 -22.19 -35.78
C VAL A 106 8.02 -23.53 -36.15
N ALA A 107 8.83 -24.15 -35.27
CA ALA A 107 9.39 -25.49 -35.46
C ALA A 107 8.35 -26.62 -35.33
N GLY A 108 7.08 -26.30 -34.97
CA GLY A 108 5.98 -27.26 -34.96
C GLY A 108 5.67 -27.86 -33.57
N TYR A 109 6.27 -27.38 -32.51
CA TYR A 109 5.94 -27.82 -31.15
C TYR A 109 4.55 -27.30 -30.72
N GLU A 110 3.82 -28.11 -29.98
CA GLU A 110 2.52 -27.72 -29.41
C GLU A 110 2.67 -26.61 -28.36
N LYS A 111 1.83 -25.60 -28.47
CA LYS A 111 1.87 -24.44 -27.57
C LYS A 111 1.69 -24.84 -26.09
N GLN A 112 0.81 -25.82 -25.83
CA GLN A 112 0.56 -26.31 -24.48
C GLN A 112 1.80 -26.92 -23.85
N PHE A 113 2.56 -27.69 -24.64
CA PHE A 113 3.82 -28.29 -24.19
C PHE A 113 4.86 -27.22 -23.87
N ILE A 114 5.00 -26.20 -24.72
CA ILE A 114 5.94 -25.09 -24.49
C ILE A 114 5.57 -24.34 -23.17
N ILE A 115 4.28 -24.12 -22.92
CA ILE A 115 3.82 -23.45 -21.68
C ILE A 115 4.17 -24.29 -20.45
N GLN A 116 3.95 -25.60 -20.50
CA GLN A 116 4.26 -26.51 -19.41
C GLN A 116 5.76 -26.52 -19.10
N GLU A 117 6.61 -26.66 -20.12
CA GLU A 117 8.06 -26.62 -19.98
C GLU A 117 8.56 -25.30 -19.37
N ILE A 118 7.98 -24.15 -19.80
CA ILE A 118 8.32 -22.85 -19.21
C ILE A 118 7.94 -22.81 -17.72
N GLN A 119 6.81 -23.38 -17.33
CA GLN A 119 6.39 -23.43 -15.93
C GLN A 119 7.32 -24.32 -15.10
N GLU A 120 7.64 -25.52 -15.55
CA GLU A 120 8.53 -26.46 -14.86
C GLU A 120 9.94 -25.87 -14.67
N VAL A 121 10.53 -25.34 -15.75
CA VAL A 121 11.84 -24.67 -15.68
C VAL A 121 11.78 -23.44 -14.79
N GLY A 122 10.66 -22.67 -14.85
CA GLY A 122 10.44 -21.51 -13.99
C GLY A 122 10.45 -21.85 -12.50
N GLU A 123 9.82 -22.96 -12.12
CA GLU A 123 9.84 -23.44 -10.71
C GLU A 123 11.25 -23.84 -10.27
N GLU A 124 12.02 -24.51 -11.14
CA GLU A 124 13.42 -24.88 -10.86
C GLU A 124 14.30 -23.64 -10.70
N VAL A 125 14.16 -22.66 -11.61
CA VAL A 125 14.87 -21.37 -11.50
C VAL A 125 14.54 -20.65 -10.20
N LEU A 126 13.26 -20.58 -9.80
CA LEU A 126 12.85 -19.96 -8.54
C LEU A 126 13.46 -20.67 -7.33
N LYS A 127 13.56 -22.01 -7.35
CA LYS A 127 14.22 -22.78 -6.28
C LYS A 127 15.71 -22.42 -6.18
N ASN A 128 16.41 -22.42 -7.32
CA ASN A 128 17.84 -22.08 -7.38
C ASN A 128 18.09 -20.62 -6.93
N LEU A 129 17.24 -19.67 -7.34
CA LEU A 129 17.33 -18.28 -6.89
C LEU A 129 17.14 -18.13 -5.38
N LYS A 130 16.26 -18.93 -4.76
CA LYS A 130 16.11 -18.94 -3.30
C LYS A 130 17.34 -19.49 -2.59
N GLU A 131 18.00 -20.50 -3.15
CA GLU A 131 19.22 -21.09 -2.56
C GLU A 131 20.40 -20.12 -2.56
N ILE A 132 20.51 -19.25 -3.56
CA ILE A 132 21.57 -18.23 -3.66
C ILE A 132 21.17 -16.87 -3.06
N SER A 133 19.94 -16.73 -2.59
CA SER A 133 19.48 -15.48 -1.99
C SER A 133 20.12 -15.28 -0.60
N VAL A 134 20.42 -14.02 -0.28
CA VAL A 134 20.97 -13.61 1.00
C VAL A 134 19.93 -12.85 1.79
N GLU A 135 19.73 -13.21 3.06
CA GLU A 135 18.80 -12.51 3.95
C GLU A 135 19.27 -11.08 4.24
N VAL A 136 18.31 -10.16 4.31
CA VAL A 136 18.55 -8.74 4.66
C VAL A 136 18.32 -8.59 6.16
N THR A 137 19.40 -8.49 6.94
CA THR A 137 19.31 -8.44 8.41
C THR A 137 20.03 -7.24 9.01
N SER A 138 21.04 -6.70 8.33
CA SER A 138 21.85 -5.60 8.85
C SER A 138 21.42 -4.24 8.31
N PHE A 139 21.75 -3.17 9.06
CA PHE A 139 21.61 -1.78 8.59
C PHE A 139 22.26 -1.57 7.22
N GLU A 140 23.46 -2.15 7.02
CA GLU A 140 24.22 -1.99 5.78
C GLU A 140 23.50 -2.65 4.59
N ASP A 141 22.86 -3.80 4.79
CA ASP A 141 22.11 -4.48 3.74
C ASP A 141 20.85 -3.69 3.38
N ILE A 142 20.11 -3.21 4.39
CA ILE A 142 18.95 -2.33 4.20
C ILE A 142 19.36 -1.07 3.44
N PHE A 143 20.46 -0.43 3.84
CA PHE A 143 20.99 0.75 3.16
C PHE A 143 21.32 0.46 1.69
N LYS A 144 22.00 -0.66 1.39
CA LYS A 144 22.35 -1.05 0.00
C LYS A 144 21.10 -1.24 -0.85
N VAL A 145 20.10 -1.97 -0.33
CA VAL A 145 18.82 -2.20 -1.03
C VAL A 145 18.09 -0.87 -1.27
N ALA A 146 17.94 -0.06 -0.23
CA ALA A 146 17.31 1.24 -0.33
C ALA A 146 18.02 2.17 -1.32
N TYR A 147 19.36 2.12 -1.36
CA TYR A 147 20.17 2.92 -2.29
C TYR A 147 19.98 2.47 -3.74
N CYS A 148 19.92 1.17 -4.00
CA CYS A 148 19.66 0.64 -5.33
C CYS A 148 18.33 1.13 -5.91
N ALA A 149 17.28 1.19 -5.10
CA ALA A 149 15.95 1.60 -5.53
C ALA A 149 15.80 3.14 -5.56
N SER A 150 16.17 3.84 -4.48
CA SER A 150 16.01 5.29 -4.37
C SER A 150 17.06 6.09 -5.14
N LYS A 151 18.22 5.50 -5.47
CA LYS A 151 19.38 6.15 -6.13
C LYS A 151 19.90 7.38 -5.38
N SER A 152 19.53 7.54 -4.11
CA SER A 152 19.93 8.63 -3.21
C SER A 152 20.53 8.08 -1.93
N ARG A 153 21.77 8.48 -1.61
CA ARG A 153 22.40 8.09 -0.33
C ARG A 153 21.66 8.65 0.88
N GLU A 154 21.12 9.84 0.75
CA GLU A 154 20.36 10.52 1.80
C GLU A 154 19.08 9.72 2.13
N PHE A 155 18.28 9.41 1.11
CA PHE A 155 17.04 8.64 1.31
C PHE A 155 17.31 7.20 1.75
N ALA A 156 18.38 6.57 1.23
CA ALA A 156 18.78 5.24 1.68
C ALA A 156 19.14 5.23 3.17
N ASN A 157 19.87 6.24 3.64
CA ASN A 157 20.22 6.37 5.05
C ASN A 157 18.98 6.62 5.93
N LEU A 158 18.07 7.48 5.48
CA LEU A 158 16.79 7.71 6.17
C LEU A 158 15.96 6.43 6.29
N ILE A 159 15.85 5.66 5.20
CA ILE A 159 15.11 4.40 5.20
C ILE A 159 15.79 3.38 6.13
N ALA A 160 17.11 3.20 6.04
CA ALA A 160 17.84 2.27 6.89
C ALA A 160 17.74 2.65 8.38
N THR A 161 17.84 3.94 8.70
CA THR A 161 17.63 4.45 10.07
C THR A 161 16.21 4.17 10.55
N ALA A 162 15.20 4.34 9.69
CA ALA A 162 13.81 4.05 10.04
C ALA A 162 13.59 2.58 10.41
N TYR A 163 14.25 1.66 9.73
CA TYR A 163 14.20 0.22 10.04
C TYR A 163 15.05 -0.17 11.27
N GLU A 164 16.19 0.49 11.50
CA GLU A 164 17.08 0.20 12.64
C GLU A 164 16.37 0.46 13.98
N TYR A 165 15.62 1.54 14.08
CA TYR A 165 14.96 1.94 15.33
C TYR A 165 13.96 0.92 15.88
N LYS A 166 13.37 0.04 15.03
CA LYS A 166 12.30 -0.86 15.46
C LYS A 166 12.34 -2.27 14.89
N GLY A 167 13.40 -2.59 14.18
CA GLY A 167 13.53 -3.88 13.52
C GLY A 167 12.72 -3.97 12.22
N VAL A 168 12.82 -5.14 11.63
CA VAL A 168 12.32 -5.50 10.29
C VAL A 168 10.80 -5.33 10.11
N SER A 169 10.03 -5.34 11.20
CA SER A 169 8.56 -5.20 11.21
C SER A 169 8.09 -3.75 11.18
N SER A 170 8.98 -2.77 11.03
CA SER A 170 8.62 -1.35 11.07
C SER A 170 7.74 -0.95 9.89
N ARG A 171 6.61 -0.34 10.20
CA ARG A 171 5.75 0.30 9.19
C ARG A 171 6.15 1.75 9.05
N ILE A 172 6.64 2.11 7.86
CA ILE A 172 7.05 3.47 7.53
C ILE A 172 5.91 4.16 6.80
N VAL A 173 5.54 5.34 7.28
CA VAL A 173 4.56 6.24 6.65
C VAL A 173 5.31 7.40 6.01
N ILE A 174 4.88 7.82 4.84
CA ILE A 174 5.44 8.97 4.15
C ILE A 174 4.42 10.11 4.21
N GLU A 175 4.88 11.26 4.65
CA GLU A 175 4.09 12.49 4.74
C GLU A 175 4.74 13.61 3.94
N GLU A 176 3.98 14.22 3.04
CA GLU A 176 4.42 15.42 2.32
C GLU A 176 4.31 16.64 3.24
N VAL A 177 5.41 17.37 3.37
CA VAL A 177 5.48 18.57 4.21
C VAL A 177 6.07 19.73 3.41
N LYS A 178 5.84 20.96 3.89
CA LYS A 178 6.36 22.18 3.25
C LYS A 178 7.82 22.50 3.54
N PRO A 179 8.52 21.97 4.58
CA PRO A 179 9.95 22.20 4.75
C PRO A 179 10.77 21.76 3.55
N THR A 180 11.90 22.41 3.32
CA THR A 180 12.81 22.13 2.18
C THR A 180 13.68 20.89 2.38
N TYR A 181 13.63 20.26 3.56
CA TYR A 181 14.41 19.08 3.93
C TYR A 181 13.50 17.91 4.30
N THR A 182 14.04 16.72 4.12
CA THR A 182 13.35 15.46 4.49
C THR A 182 13.86 14.99 5.85
N GLU A 183 12.96 14.61 6.75
CA GLU A 183 13.32 14.18 8.11
C GLU A 183 12.51 12.95 8.56
N ILE A 184 13.04 12.24 9.58
CA ILE A 184 12.34 11.14 10.23
C ILE A 184 11.69 11.64 11.51
N GLU A 185 10.42 11.32 11.69
CA GLU A 185 9.71 11.55 12.94
C GLU A 185 9.16 10.22 13.48
N HIS A 186 9.32 10.01 14.77
CA HIS A 186 8.76 8.87 15.47
C HIS A 186 7.39 9.28 16.04
N ILE A 187 6.32 8.70 15.49
CA ILE A 187 4.96 9.02 15.88
C ILE A 187 4.31 7.77 16.46
N SER A 188 3.64 7.92 17.59
CA SER A 188 2.75 6.87 18.07
C SER A 188 1.62 6.66 17.07
N GLY A 189 1.42 5.43 16.62
CA GLY A 189 0.42 5.13 15.61
C GLY A 189 -0.20 3.74 15.79
N MET A 190 -1.44 3.59 15.29
CA MET A 190 -2.12 2.31 15.18
C MET A 190 -2.47 2.07 13.73
N GLN A 191 -2.16 0.89 13.22
CA GLN A 191 -2.55 0.52 11.87
C GLN A 191 -3.62 -0.56 11.87
N LEU A 192 -4.63 -0.37 11.03
CA LEU A 192 -5.73 -1.29 10.81
C LEU A 192 -5.65 -1.81 9.37
N ASP A 193 -5.84 -3.12 9.19
CA ASP A 193 -5.85 -3.77 7.88
C ASP A 193 -7.24 -3.66 7.20
N ARG A 194 -7.83 -2.48 7.30
CA ARG A 194 -9.11 -2.10 6.69
C ARG A 194 -9.04 -0.66 6.23
N GLY A 195 -9.60 -0.40 5.06
CA GLY A 195 -9.68 0.93 4.48
C GLY A 195 -11.12 1.42 4.35
N TYR A 196 -11.27 2.49 3.60
CA TYR A 196 -12.56 3.12 3.38
C TYR A 196 -13.56 2.17 2.70
N VAL A 197 -14.84 2.29 3.06
CA VAL A 197 -15.92 1.48 2.49
C VAL A 197 -16.36 1.93 1.10
N SER A 198 -16.02 3.17 0.71
CA SER A 198 -16.38 3.75 -0.59
C SER A 198 -15.37 4.82 -1.01
N ASN A 199 -15.06 4.86 -2.31
CA ASN A 199 -14.18 5.87 -2.92
C ASN A 199 -14.71 7.31 -2.78
N ILE A 200 -15.98 7.47 -2.43
CA ILE A 200 -16.62 8.77 -2.21
C ILE A 200 -15.95 9.59 -1.09
N PHE A 201 -15.24 8.93 -0.19
CA PHE A 201 -14.50 9.54 0.90
C PHE A 201 -13.09 9.99 0.52
N VAL A 202 -12.59 9.59 -0.66
CA VAL A 202 -11.25 9.95 -1.15
C VAL A 202 -11.17 11.46 -1.34
N ASN A 203 -10.10 12.06 -0.82
CA ASN A 203 -9.87 13.49 -0.88
C ASN A 203 -8.43 13.88 -1.28
N GLN A 204 -7.64 12.89 -1.73
CA GLN A 204 -6.28 13.06 -2.25
C GLN A 204 -6.14 12.36 -3.60
N GLU A 205 -5.22 12.80 -4.46
CA GLU A 205 -5.01 12.28 -5.82
C GLU A 205 -4.54 10.82 -5.87
N ASN A 206 -4.00 10.28 -4.78
CA ASN A 206 -3.47 8.92 -4.69
C ASN A 206 -4.43 7.94 -4.01
N ASP A 207 -5.73 8.04 -4.30
CA ASP A 207 -6.80 7.17 -3.77
C ASP A 207 -6.79 7.03 -2.24
N GLN A 208 -6.48 8.13 -1.56
CA GLN A 208 -6.39 8.19 -0.11
C GLN A 208 -7.39 9.19 0.47
N CYS A 209 -7.98 8.85 1.61
CA CYS A 209 -8.71 9.79 2.46
C CYS A 209 -7.80 10.20 3.63
N VAL A 210 -7.54 11.50 3.77
CA VAL A 210 -6.77 12.07 4.87
C VAL A 210 -7.67 12.98 5.70
N LEU A 211 -7.78 12.68 6.99
CA LEU A 211 -8.50 13.49 7.97
C LEU A 211 -7.51 14.04 8.99
N THR A 212 -7.54 15.35 9.20
CA THR A 212 -6.74 16.04 10.22
C THR A 212 -7.61 16.28 11.45
N ASP A 213 -7.10 15.95 12.63
CA ASP A 213 -7.77 16.05 13.92
C ASP A 213 -9.20 15.48 13.92
N PRO A 214 -9.43 14.27 13.32
CA PRO A 214 -10.77 13.72 13.28
C PRO A 214 -11.22 13.25 14.65
N LEU A 215 -12.51 13.43 14.92
CA LEU A 215 -13.21 12.64 15.93
C LEU A 215 -13.35 11.21 15.43
N VAL A 216 -13.30 10.25 16.33
CA VAL A 216 -13.38 8.82 15.99
C VAL A 216 -14.52 8.18 16.76
N LEU A 217 -15.48 7.64 16.05
CA LEU A 217 -16.55 6.81 16.59
C LEU A 217 -16.19 5.34 16.40
N VAL A 218 -16.24 4.57 17.49
CA VAL A 218 -16.01 3.11 17.46
C VAL A 218 -17.25 2.41 17.99
N THR A 219 -17.84 1.55 17.15
CA THR A 219 -19.07 0.82 17.52
C THR A 219 -19.10 -0.60 16.96
N ASP A 220 -19.77 -1.51 17.65
CA ASP A 220 -20.10 -2.85 17.16
C ASP A 220 -21.52 -2.92 16.52
N TYR A 221 -22.25 -1.80 16.51
CA TYR A 221 -23.50 -1.71 15.78
C TYR A 221 -23.30 -1.63 14.29
N PRO A 222 -24.00 -2.46 13.50
CA PRO A 222 -24.08 -2.22 12.05
C PRO A 222 -24.87 -0.94 11.80
N ILE A 223 -24.39 -0.12 10.89
CA ILE A 223 -25.04 1.13 10.51
C ILE A 223 -25.88 0.90 9.26
N GLU A 224 -27.15 0.55 9.46
CA GLU A 224 -28.07 0.14 8.41
C GLU A 224 -29.03 1.25 7.96
N THR A 225 -29.35 2.17 8.86
CA THR A 225 -30.25 3.29 8.60
C THR A 225 -29.60 4.62 8.89
N TRP A 226 -30.05 5.66 8.20
CA TRP A 226 -29.59 7.02 8.45
C TRP A 226 -29.92 7.52 9.87
N ASP A 227 -31.08 7.13 10.39
CA ASP A 227 -31.55 7.54 11.73
C ASP A 227 -30.53 7.20 12.84
N SER A 228 -29.82 6.07 12.68
CA SER A 228 -28.76 5.69 13.61
C SER A 228 -27.57 6.66 13.63
N LEU A 229 -27.35 7.44 12.56
CA LEU A 229 -26.27 8.41 12.46
C LEU A 229 -26.70 9.87 12.67
N VAL A 230 -27.99 10.17 12.70
CA VAL A 230 -28.47 11.56 12.89
C VAL A 230 -27.88 12.16 14.16
N THR A 231 -28.04 11.52 15.30
CA THR A 231 -27.50 11.99 16.57
C THR A 231 -25.96 12.12 16.55
N VAL A 232 -25.29 11.18 15.86
CA VAL A 232 -23.82 11.21 15.70
C VAL A 232 -23.39 12.45 14.89
N THR A 233 -24.00 12.66 13.71
CA THR A 233 -23.65 13.76 12.82
C THR A 233 -24.02 15.14 13.36
N ASP A 234 -25.04 15.23 14.21
CA ASP A 234 -25.44 16.46 14.90
C ASP A 234 -24.42 16.89 15.97
N ARG A 235 -23.62 15.95 16.52
CA ARG A 235 -22.55 16.26 17.46
C ARG A 235 -21.28 16.81 16.79
N ILE A 236 -21.17 16.70 15.47
CA ILE A 236 -20.02 17.16 14.70
C ILE A 236 -20.26 18.60 14.24
N LYS A 237 -19.35 19.51 14.60
CA LYS A 237 -19.41 20.90 14.21
C LYS A 237 -18.99 21.10 12.75
N ASP A 238 -19.32 22.25 12.16
CA ASP A 238 -18.82 22.60 10.84
C ASP A 238 -17.29 22.66 10.83
N ARG A 239 -16.71 22.17 9.72
CA ARG A 239 -15.27 22.00 9.50
C ARG A 239 -14.59 20.89 10.34
N GLU A 240 -15.30 20.20 11.21
CA GLU A 240 -14.77 19.03 11.89
C GLU A 240 -14.78 17.79 10.99
N SER A 241 -13.90 16.87 11.30
CA SER A 241 -13.79 15.58 10.59
C SER A 241 -14.25 14.46 11.52
N LEU A 242 -14.90 13.44 10.95
CA LEU A 242 -15.33 12.25 11.68
C LEU A 242 -14.91 10.99 10.94
N LEU A 243 -14.22 10.10 11.65
CA LEU A 243 -13.97 8.72 11.23
C LEU A 243 -14.94 7.79 11.96
N ILE A 244 -15.69 7.00 11.21
CA ILE A 244 -16.67 6.05 11.73
C ILE A 244 -16.15 4.63 11.54
N ILE A 245 -16.01 3.88 12.63
CA ILE A 245 -15.57 2.49 12.63
C ILE A 245 -16.70 1.60 13.08
N SER A 246 -17.23 0.79 12.15
CA SER A 246 -18.41 -0.07 12.37
C SER A 246 -18.22 -1.38 11.60
N PRO A 247 -18.86 -2.49 12.04
CA PRO A 247 -18.79 -3.76 11.33
C PRO A 247 -19.36 -3.71 9.91
N ARG A 248 -20.42 -2.93 9.71
CA ARG A 248 -21.16 -2.90 8.46
C ARG A 248 -21.82 -1.56 8.21
N PHE A 249 -21.87 -1.17 6.95
CA PHE A 249 -22.57 0.04 6.47
C PHE A 249 -23.52 -0.34 5.34
N ASN A 250 -24.70 0.27 5.33
CA ASN A 250 -25.62 0.21 4.20
C ASN A 250 -25.25 1.29 3.17
N ASP A 251 -25.39 1.00 1.88
CA ASP A 251 -25.05 1.93 0.80
C ASP A 251 -25.86 3.24 0.85
N ASN A 252 -27.12 3.18 1.31
CA ASN A 252 -27.96 4.37 1.49
C ASN A 252 -27.38 5.32 2.54
N VAL A 253 -26.77 4.78 3.59
CA VAL A 253 -26.10 5.58 4.64
C VAL A 253 -24.85 6.24 4.09
N ILE A 254 -24.06 5.53 3.29
CA ILE A 254 -22.87 6.06 2.61
C ILE A 254 -23.28 7.21 1.67
N GLY A 255 -24.37 7.02 0.91
CA GLY A 255 -24.94 8.08 0.05
C GLY A 255 -25.37 9.33 0.85
N SER A 256 -26.01 9.13 2.02
CA SER A 256 -26.43 10.25 2.89
C SER A 256 -25.24 11.01 3.46
N LEU A 257 -24.18 10.32 3.88
CA LEU A 257 -22.92 10.96 4.32
C LEU A 257 -22.30 11.81 3.20
N SER A 258 -22.32 11.32 1.96
CA SER A 258 -21.84 12.07 0.81
C SER A 258 -22.63 13.35 0.56
N ILE A 259 -23.96 13.28 0.65
CA ILE A 259 -24.82 14.46 0.47
C ILE A 259 -24.51 15.53 1.53
N ILE A 260 -24.28 15.10 2.78
CA ILE A 260 -23.93 16.04 3.85
C ILE A 260 -22.53 16.65 3.62
N MET A 261 -21.54 15.84 3.21
CA MET A 261 -20.22 16.35 2.84
C MET A 261 -20.30 17.41 1.74
N GLY A 262 -21.16 17.19 0.73
CA GLY A 262 -21.37 18.16 -0.35
C GLY A 262 -22.10 19.44 0.07
N ARG A 263 -22.95 19.39 1.11
CA ARG A 263 -23.73 20.54 1.59
C ARG A 263 -23.07 21.30 2.75
N THR A 264 -22.16 20.67 3.44
CA THR A 264 -21.46 21.22 4.62
C THR A 264 -19.96 21.19 4.40
N LYS A 265 -19.20 21.80 5.30
CA LYS A 265 -17.72 21.70 5.31
C LYS A 265 -17.21 20.55 6.18
N LYS A 266 -18.10 19.64 6.62
CA LYS A 266 -17.75 18.46 7.40
C LYS A 266 -17.08 17.42 6.50
N LYS A 267 -16.10 16.69 7.05
CA LYS A 267 -15.42 15.59 6.34
C LYS A 267 -15.71 14.29 7.06
N PHE A 268 -16.17 13.31 6.33
CA PHE A 268 -16.46 11.98 6.87
C PHE A 268 -15.61 10.92 6.18
N CYS A 269 -15.27 9.88 6.92
CA CYS A 269 -14.81 8.63 6.37
C CYS A 269 -15.38 7.47 7.18
N ALA A 270 -15.79 6.42 6.49
CA ALA A 270 -16.30 5.21 7.10
C ALA A 270 -15.38 4.04 6.77
N ILE A 271 -14.98 3.26 7.78
CA ILE A 271 -14.18 2.05 7.63
C ILE A 271 -14.85 0.88 8.34
N ARG A 272 -14.65 -0.33 7.80
CA ARG A 272 -15.11 -1.54 8.48
C ARG A 272 -14.16 -1.90 9.62
N ASN A 273 -14.73 -2.39 10.71
CA ASN A 273 -13.95 -2.91 11.81
C ASN A 273 -13.07 -4.10 11.36
N PRO A 274 -11.79 -4.19 11.76
CA PRO A 274 -10.89 -5.28 11.40
C PRO A 274 -11.41 -6.69 11.65
N GLY A 275 -12.25 -6.94 12.62
CA GLY A 275 -12.83 -8.27 12.89
C GLY A 275 -14.04 -8.66 12.03
N SER A 276 -14.55 -7.79 11.16
CA SER A 276 -15.87 -7.94 10.51
C SER A 276 -16.01 -9.01 9.41
N TYR A 277 -14.94 -9.69 9.01
CA TYR A 277 -14.97 -10.72 7.95
C TYR A 277 -15.16 -12.15 8.48
N LEU A 278 -15.12 -12.32 9.78
CA LEU A 278 -15.33 -13.61 10.42
C LEU A 278 -16.86 -13.79 10.62
N LEU A 279 -17.53 -14.42 9.66
CA LEU A 279 -19.00 -14.59 9.65
C LEU A 279 -19.50 -15.72 10.55
N ASP A 280 -18.75 -16.18 11.53
CA ASP A 280 -19.11 -17.26 12.43
C ASP A 280 -19.78 -16.77 13.71
N ASN A 281 -20.45 -17.66 14.45
CA ASN A 281 -21.14 -17.37 15.71
C ASN A 281 -20.26 -16.80 16.84
N LEU A 282 -18.93 -16.78 16.67
CA LEU A 282 -17.92 -16.13 17.55
C LEU A 282 -17.64 -14.69 17.13
N THR A 283 -18.30 -14.17 16.09
CA THR A 283 -17.97 -12.89 15.43
C THR A 283 -18.24 -11.69 16.33
N GLU A 284 -19.32 -11.69 17.11
CA GLU A 284 -19.66 -10.56 17.98
C GLU A 284 -18.61 -10.33 19.08
N TYR A 285 -18.13 -11.39 19.72
CA TYR A 285 -17.09 -11.28 20.74
C TYR A 285 -15.75 -10.80 20.16
N ARG A 286 -15.36 -11.34 19.00
CA ARG A 286 -14.12 -10.97 18.32
C ARG A 286 -14.14 -9.55 17.79
N LEU A 287 -15.29 -9.09 17.29
CA LEU A 287 -15.51 -7.68 16.91
C LEU A 287 -15.35 -6.74 18.09
N SER A 288 -15.89 -7.12 19.24
CA SER A 288 -15.79 -6.35 20.47
C SER A 288 -14.33 -6.16 20.90
N GLU A 289 -13.50 -7.20 20.83
CA GLU A 289 -12.08 -7.12 21.20
C GLU A 289 -11.29 -6.11 20.34
N TYR A 290 -11.42 -6.15 19.01
CA TYR A 290 -10.77 -5.19 18.11
C TYR A 290 -11.30 -3.77 18.29
N SER A 291 -12.61 -3.63 18.47
CA SER A 291 -13.23 -2.34 18.72
C SER A 291 -12.74 -1.71 20.02
N GLU A 292 -12.60 -2.52 21.08
CA GLU A 292 -12.06 -2.06 22.37
C GLU A 292 -10.61 -1.63 22.28
N ASP A 293 -9.77 -2.35 21.50
CA ASP A 293 -8.37 -2.00 21.27
C ASP A 293 -8.28 -0.64 20.56
N ILE A 294 -9.09 -0.44 19.52
CA ILE A 294 -9.15 0.82 18.77
C ILE A 294 -9.67 1.94 19.69
N ALA A 295 -10.79 1.71 20.41
CA ALA A 295 -11.36 2.68 21.31
C ALA A 295 -10.37 3.11 22.40
N THR A 296 -9.62 2.15 22.96
CA THR A 296 -8.56 2.41 23.94
C THR A 296 -7.46 3.29 23.33
N TYR A 297 -7.04 3.01 22.10
CA TYR A 297 -5.99 3.77 21.43
C TYR A 297 -6.42 5.21 21.11
N VAL A 298 -7.63 5.41 20.59
CA VAL A 298 -8.13 6.75 20.24
C VAL A 298 -8.74 7.52 21.42
N GLY A 299 -8.91 6.86 22.56
CA GLY A 299 -9.54 7.46 23.75
C GLY A 299 -11.06 7.60 23.63
N ALA A 300 -11.71 6.77 22.82
CA ALA A 300 -13.16 6.73 22.68
C ALA A 300 -13.82 5.87 23.76
N ASN A 301 -15.07 6.18 24.06
CA ASN A 301 -15.95 5.24 24.73
C ASN A 301 -16.53 4.27 23.67
N PHE A 302 -16.21 2.98 23.78
CA PHE A 302 -16.74 1.98 22.87
C PHE A 302 -18.28 1.88 22.98
N ILE A 303 -18.98 2.10 21.88
CA ILE A 303 -20.44 2.03 21.80
C ILE A 303 -20.82 0.60 21.40
N SER A 304 -21.31 -0.17 22.39
CA SER A 304 -21.55 -1.60 22.24
C SER A 304 -22.86 -2.01 22.89
N LYS A 305 -23.55 -2.95 22.23
CA LYS A 305 -24.72 -3.64 22.76
C LYS A 305 -24.42 -4.33 24.09
N LEU A 306 -23.27 -5.01 24.16
CA LEU A 306 -22.84 -5.73 25.36
C LEU A 306 -22.66 -4.81 26.57
N LEU A 307 -22.27 -3.55 26.31
CA LEU A 307 -22.08 -2.53 27.36
C LEU A 307 -23.34 -1.69 27.61
N GLY A 308 -24.46 -1.99 26.95
CA GLY A 308 -25.70 -1.24 27.09
C GLY A 308 -25.66 0.20 26.57
N ARG A 309 -24.65 0.53 25.73
CA ARG A 309 -24.49 1.85 25.11
C ARG A 309 -25.08 1.85 23.72
N THR A 310 -25.88 2.86 23.37
CA THR A 310 -26.55 2.99 22.07
C THR A 310 -26.11 4.24 21.31
N LEU A 311 -26.17 4.22 19.98
CA LEU A 311 -25.82 5.36 19.13
C LEU A 311 -26.74 6.57 19.34
N GLU A 312 -27.99 6.35 19.74
CA GLU A 312 -28.98 7.41 19.98
C GLU A 312 -28.65 8.28 21.19
N LYS A 313 -27.96 7.70 22.19
CA LYS A 313 -27.58 8.38 23.44
C LYS A 313 -26.15 8.89 23.46
N ILE A 314 -25.47 8.87 22.29
CA ILE A 314 -24.08 9.28 22.17
C ILE A 314 -23.90 10.75 22.57
N LYS A 315 -22.84 11.01 23.31
CA LYS A 315 -22.40 12.34 23.70
C LYS A 315 -21.08 12.67 23.03
N ARG A 316 -20.68 13.95 23.06
CA ARG A 316 -19.40 14.38 22.47
C ARG A 316 -18.19 13.76 23.17
N GLU A 317 -18.29 13.48 24.46
CA GLU A 317 -17.25 12.81 25.26
C GLU A 317 -17.05 11.32 24.91
N ASP A 318 -17.96 10.73 24.13
CA ASP A 318 -17.85 9.34 23.70
C ASP A 318 -16.95 9.17 22.45
N PHE A 319 -16.70 10.26 21.74
CA PHE A 319 -15.77 10.24 20.62
C PHE A 319 -14.33 10.25 21.11
N GLY A 320 -13.51 9.39 20.49
CA GLY A 320 -12.07 9.52 20.56
C GLY A 320 -11.55 10.54 19.56
N SER A 321 -10.25 10.72 19.54
CA SER A 321 -9.58 11.57 18.55
C SER A 321 -8.17 11.08 18.25
N VAL A 322 -7.69 11.44 17.07
CA VAL A 322 -6.31 11.24 16.63
C VAL A 322 -5.83 12.51 15.94
N SER A 323 -4.53 12.75 15.89
CA SER A 323 -4.02 13.94 15.19
C SER A 323 -4.21 13.84 13.66
N LYS A 324 -4.11 12.62 13.12
CA LYS A 324 -4.29 12.39 11.69
C LYS A 324 -4.77 10.96 11.44
N ALA A 325 -5.70 10.80 10.53
CA ALA A 325 -6.11 9.50 10.00
C ALA A 325 -5.84 9.45 8.50
N MET A 326 -5.07 8.45 8.06
CA MET A 326 -4.73 8.21 6.67
C MET A 326 -5.36 6.89 6.25
N ILE A 327 -6.34 6.95 5.38
CA ILE A 327 -7.18 5.82 5.00
C ILE A 327 -7.00 5.53 3.51
N LYS A 328 -6.49 4.35 3.18
CA LYS A 328 -6.39 3.78 1.83
C LYS A 328 -7.49 2.74 1.62
N LYS A 329 -7.57 2.15 0.46
CA LYS A 329 -8.56 1.13 0.11
C LYS A 329 -8.54 -0.09 1.04
N HIS A 330 -7.36 -0.51 1.52
CA HIS A 330 -7.19 -1.72 2.32
C HIS A 330 -6.47 -1.52 3.66
N SER A 331 -6.15 -0.29 4.02
CA SER A 331 -5.44 0.01 5.26
C SER A 331 -5.81 1.38 5.81
N THR A 332 -5.77 1.50 7.14
CA THR A 332 -5.95 2.77 7.86
C THR A 332 -4.82 2.93 8.85
N VAL A 333 -4.25 4.12 8.90
CA VAL A 333 -3.23 4.52 9.86
C VAL A 333 -3.80 5.65 10.71
N LEU A 334 -3.78 5.45 12.02
CA LEU A 334 -4.22 6.42 13.03
C LEU A 334 -2.98 6.93 13.78
N LEU A 335 -2.71 8.23 13.72
CA LEU A 335 -1.52 8.83 14.32
C LEU A 335 -1.91 9.61 15.59
N ASN A 336 -1.09 9.47 16.65
CA ASN A 336 -1.25 10.15 17.92
C ASN A 336 -2.67 10.03 18.50
N GLY A 337 -3.08 8.79 18.82
CA GLY A 337 -4.36 8.55 19.49
C GLY A 337 -4.41 9.16 20.90
N ASN A 338 -5.54 9.72 21.23
CA ASN A 338 -5.76 10.43 22.52
C ASN A 338 -6.09 9.49 23.70
N GLY A 339 -5.93 8.16 23.53
CA GLY A 339 -6.21 7.18 24.57
C GLY A 339 -5.24 7.19 25.77
N GLY A 340 -4.09 7.82 25.59
CA GLY A 340 -3.03 7.91 26.60
C GLY A 340 -2.18 6.64 26.70
N ILE A 341 -0.86 6.82 26.82
CA ILE A 341 0.14 5.74 26.82
C ILE A 341 -0.13 4.70 27.92
N ALA A 342 -0.55 5.17 29.11
CA ALA A 342 -0.79 4.28 30.25
C ALA A 342 -1.93 3.28 29.98
N LYS A 343 -3.07 3.74 29.43
CA LYS A 343 -4.22 2.88 29.11
C LYS A 343 -3.90 1.90 27.98
N VAL A 344 -3.17 2.35 26.95
CA VAL A 344 -2.72 1.49 25.85
C VAL A 344 -1.77 0.41 26.36
N SER A 345 -0.80 0.77 27.21
CA SER A 345 0.14 -0.19 27.81
C SER A 345 -0.57 -1.20 28.73
N GLU A 346 -1.55 -0.75 29.50
CA GLU A 346 -2.38 -1.63 30.33
C GLU A 346 -3.17 -2.62 29.48
N ARG A 347 -3.79 -2.14 28.38
CA ARG A 347 -4.52 -3.00 27.44
C ARG A 347 -3.62 -4.06 26.81
N ILE A 348 -2.41 -3.69 26.39
CA ILE A 348 -1.42 -4.63 25.86
C ILE A 348 -1.08 -5.70 26.90
N ARG A 349 -0.80 -5.33 28.15
CA ARG A 349 -0.51 -6.28 29.23
C ARG A 349 -1.67 -7.25 29.47
N LEU A 350 -2.92 -6.77 29.40
CA LEU A 350 -4.10 -7.63 29.52
C LEU A 350 -4.17 -8.66 28.39
N ILE A 351 -3.93 -8.26 27.14
CA ILE A 351 -3.90 -9.17 25.98
C ILE A 351 -2.76 -10.18 26.14
N GLU A 352 -1.56 -9.76 26.56
CA GLU A 352 -0.42 -10.64 26.83
C GLU A 352 -0.73 -11.67 27.90
N ALA A 353 -1.36 -11.25 28.99
CA ALA A 353 -1.78 -12.14 30.06
C ALA A 353 -2.79 -13.17 29.58
N GLN A 354 -3.78 -12.76 28.79
CA GLN A 354 -4.78 -13.66 28.19
C GLN A 354 -4.12 -14.67 27.22
N THR A 355 -3.13 -14.23 26.45
CA THR A 355 -2.43 -15.08 25.45
C THR A 355 -1.78 -16.29 26.07
N LYS A 356 -1.34 -16.23 27.33
CA LYS A 356 -0.74 -17.35 28.06
C LYS A 356 -1.71 -18.51 28.28
N TYR A 357 -3.01 -18.23 28.35
CA TYR A 357 -4.06 -19.26 28.59
C TYR A 357 -4.72 -19.75 27.30
N LEU A 358 -4.39 -19.16 26.13
CA LEU A 358 -4.94 -19.60 24.86
C LEU A 358 -4.28 -20.91 24.43
N THR A 359 -5.08 -21.93 24.19
CA THR A 359 -4.62 -23.25 23.73
C THR A 359 -4.51 -23.33 22.21
N ASN A 360 -5.39 -22.61 21.49
CA ASN A 360 -5.44 -22.61 20.04
C ASN A 360 -4.34 -21.70 19.44
N SER A 361 -3.59 -22.22 18.48
CA SER A 361 -2.53 -21.48 17.75
C SER A 361 -3.06 -20.25 17.01
N PHE A 362 -4.25 -20.37 16.41
CA PHE A 362 -4.89 -19.27 15.68
C PHE A 362 -5.25 -18.09 16.62
N ASP A 363 -5.80 -18.38 17.80
CA ASP A 363 -6.12 -17.32 18.78
C ASP A 363 -4.87 -16.68 19.38
N ARG A 364 -3.78 -17.44 19.54
CA ARG A 364 -2.47 -16.88 19.94
C ARG A 364 -1.91 -15.93 18.88
N GLU A 365 -1.96 -16.33 17.62
CA GLU A 365 -1.46 -15.49 16.53
C GLU A 365 -2.28 -14.20 16.40
N ARG A 366 -3.59 -14.30 16.52
CA ARG A 366 -4.48 -13.14 16.55
C ARG A 366 -4.16 -12.19 17.70
N ALA A 367 -3.93 -12.71 18.90
CA ALA A 367 -3.55 -11.89 20.05
C ALA A 367 -2.21 -11.17 19.81
N LYS A 368 -1.22 -11.84 19.23
CA LYS A 368 0.06 -11.22 18.82
C LYS A 368 -0.15 -10.11 17.81
N GLN A 369 -1.02 -10.32 16.80
CA GLN A 369 -1.34 -9.28 15.81
C GLN A 369 -1.99 -8.05 16.47
N ARG A 370 -2.93 -8.22 17.40
CA ARG A 370 -3.54 -7.13 18.16
C ARG A 370 -2.51 -6.35 18.97
N ILE A 371 -1.62 -7.03 19.68
CA ILE A 371 -0.52 -6.41 20.42
C ILE A 371 0.38 -5.61 19.47
N SER A 372 0.76 -6.21 18.34
CA SER A 372 1.57 -5.55 17.33
C SER A 372 0.89 -4.27 16.79
N GLN A 373 -0.40 -4.32 16.51
CA GLN A 373 -1.16 -3.17 16.02
C GLN A 373 -1.23 -2.02 17.05
N MET A 374 -1.34 -2.33 18.33
CA MET A 374 -1.38 -1.33 19.42
C MET A 374 0.01 -0.79 19.79
N ASN A 375 1.05 -1.61 19.64
CA ASN A 375 2.42 -1.26 20.05
C ASN A 375 3.21 -0.57 18.93
N ASN A 376 2.58 -0.32 17.79
CA ASN A 376 3.22 0.28 16.63
C ASN A 376 3.51 1.77 16.83
N ASN A 377 4.74 2.08 17.25
CA ASN A 377 5.31 3.38 16.95
C ASN A 377 5.56 3.40 15.42
N ILE A 378 4.88 4.25 14.72
CA ILE A 378 5.02 4.43 13.29
C ILE A 378 6.20 5.36 13.07
N VAL A 379 7.09 4.96 12.18
CA VAL A 379 8.13 5.87 11.70
C VAL A 379 7.55 6.66 10.54
N THR A 380 7.47 7.96 10.67
CA THR A 380 7.03 8.85 9.60
C THR A 380 8.23 9.52 8.96
N ILE A 381 8.39 9.35 7.65
CA ILE A 381 9.35 10.11 6.86
C ILE A 381 8.59 11.32 6.29
N LYS A 382 8.90 12.50 6.81
CA LYS A 382 8.40 13.77 6.31
C LYS A 382 9.24 14.18 5.11
N VAL A 383 8.61 14.22 3.94
CA VAL A 383 9.30 14.51 2.68
C VAL A 383 9.16 15.97 2.33
N GLY A 384 10.28 16.68 2.23
CA GLY A 384 10.38 18.06 1.82
C GLY A 384 10.98 18.24 0.43
N GLY A 385 10.99 19.48 -0.05
CA GLY A 385 11.60 19.89 -1.32
C GLY A 385 11.36 21.38 -1.60
N TYR A 386 12.11 21.93 -2.55
CA TYR A 386 12.01 23.36 -2.95
C TYR A 386 10.81 23.65 -3.85
N SER A 387 10.19 22.61 -4.42
CA SER A 387 8.99 22.72 -5.24
C SER A 387 8.07 21.50 -5.04
N ASP A 388 6.78 21.65 -5.33
CA ASP A 388 5.80 20.56 -5.24
C ASP A 388 6.21 19.36 -6.14
N GLN A 389 6.80 19.62 -7.30
CA GLN A 389 7.32 18.58 -8.19
C GLN A 389 8.49 17.81 -7.57
N GLU A 390 9.39 18.50 -6.86
CA GLU A 390 10.53 17.89 -6.16
C GLU A 390 10.03 17.05 -4.97
N VAL A 391 9.11 17.56 -4.18
CA VAL A 391 8.47 16.82 -3.08
C VAL A 391 7.85 15.52 -3.59
N LEU A 392 7.09 15.60 -4.69
CA LEU A 392 6.47 14.43 -5.31
C LEU A 392 7.52 13.43 -5.85
N GLN A 393 8.61 13.92 -6.43
CA GLN A 393 9.71 13.08 -6.89
C GLN A 393 10.43 12.41 -5.72
N ASN A 394 10.78 13.15 -4.67
CA ASN A 394 11.44 12.65 -3.47
C ASN A 394 10.59 11.58 -2.79
N LYS A 395 9.28 11.83 -2.66
CA LYS A 395 8.32 10.87 -2.14
C LYS A 395 8.35 9.54 -2.91
N ARG A 396 8.31 9.58 -4.24
CA ARG A 396 8.35 8.37 -5.08
C ARG A 396 9.65 7.59 -4.89
N LEU A 397 10.79 8.28 -4.81
CA LEU A 397 12.08 7.63 -4.58
C LEU A 397 12.14 6.94 -3.21
N ILE A 398 11.56 7.53 -2.19
CA ILE A 398 11.45 6.95 -0.84
C ILE A 398 10.47 5.77 -0.85
N GLU A 399 9.32 5.89 -1.52
CA GLU A 399 8.35 4.80 -1.68
C GLU A 399 8.95 3.58 -2.37
N ASP A 400 9.67 3.79 -3.47
CA ASP A 400 10.36 2.73 -4.22
C ASP A 400 11.45 2.08 -3.32
N GLY A 401 12.21 2.89 -2.55
CA GLY A 401 13.21 2.39 -1.59
C GLY A 401 12.61 1.54 -0.46
N ILE A 402 11.51 1.98 0.14
CA ILE A 402 10.79 1.24 1.20
C ILE A 402 10.21 -0.07 0.66
N ALA A 403 9.60 -0.05 -0.52
CA ALA A 403 9.04 -1.25 -1.13
C ALA A 403 10.13 -2.29 -1.44
N ALA A 404 11.26 -1.85 -2.00
CA ALA A 404 12.41 -2.73 -2.28
C ALA A 404 13.00 -3.33 -1.00
N VAL A 405 13.17 -2.53 0.07
CA VAL A 405 13.66 -3.03 1.36
C VAL A 405 12.70 -4.07 1.94
N ARG A 406 11.40 -3.81 1.91
CA ARG A 406 10.38 -4.77 2.39
C ARG A 406 10.45 -6.08 1.62
N ALA A 407 10.48 -6.02 0.28
CA ALA A 407 10.61 -7.20 -0.55
C ALA A 407 11.91 -7.97 -0.28
N GLY A 408 13.03 -7.25 -0.07
CA GLY A 408 14.32 -7.84 0.28
C GLY A 408 14.33 -8.52 1.65
N ILE A 409 13.63 -7.96 2.63
CA ILE A 409 13.45 -8.54 3.96
C ILE A 409 12.61 -9.82 3.89
N ASP A 410 11.51 -9.79 3.13
CA ASP A 410 10.57 -10.91 3.05
C ASP A 410 11.12 -12.09 2.22
N ASN A 411 11.93 -11.82 1.19
CA ASN A 411 12.34 -12.82 0.20
C ASN A 411 13.86 -12.97 0.04
N GLY A 412 14.66 -12.15 0.71
CA GLY A 412 16.10 -12.05 0.47
C GLY A 412 16.47 -11.22 -0.75
N ILE A 413 17.76 -11.05 -0.98
CA ILE A 413 18.33 -10.31 -2.10
C ILE A 413 19.27 -11.19 -2.92
N LEU A 414 19.35 -10.88 -4.21
CA LEU A 414 20.27 -11.52 -5.15
C LEU A 414 21.43 -10.59 -5.51
N PRO A 415 22.58 -11.15 -5.94
CA PRO A 415 23.67 -10.34 -6.45
C PRO A 415 23.21 -9.45 -7.61
N GLY A 416 23.50 -8.16 -7.51
CA GLY A 416 23.13 -7.18 -8.54
C GLY A 416 23.97 -7.27 -9.82
N GLY A 417 23.74 -6.32 -10.75
CA GLY A 417 24.49 -6.24 -11.99
C GLY A 417 24.19 -7.32 -13.02
N GLY A 418 23.08 -8.04 -12.88
CA GLY A 418 22.69 -9.13 -13.79
C GLY A 418 23.37 -10.47 -13.50
N LEU A 419 24.12 -10.59 -12.41
CA LEU A 419 24.80 -11.84 -12.03
C LEU A 419 23.80 -12.97 -11.76
N ALA A 420 22.61 -12.66 -11.24
CA ALA A 420 21.54 -13.63 -11.02
C ALA A 420 21.04 -14.34 -12.31
N PHE A 421 21.35 -13.83 -13.49
CA PHE A 421 21.04 -14.48 -14.77
C PHE A 421 22.16 -15.40 -15.29
N ILE A 422 23.30 -15.46 -14.58
CA ILE A 422 24.46 -16.26 -14.95
C ILE A 422 24.55 -17.51 -14.11
N TYR A 423 24.06 -17.45 -12.89
CA TYR A 423 23.96 -18.58 -11.94
C TYR A 423 22.70 -19.39 -12.19
#